data_e60c81a61b0a026f99be0c1dd99bc682
#
_entry.id   e60c81a61b0a026f99be0c1dd99bc682
#
_cell.length_a   1.000
_cell.length_b   1.000
_cell.length_c   1.000
_cell.angle_alpha   90.00
_cell.angle_beta   90.00
_cell.angle_gamma   90.00
#
_symmetry.space_group_name_H-M   'P 1'
#
loop_
_entity.id
_entity.type
_entity.pdbx_description
1 polymer ?
#
loop_
_entity_poly.entity_id
_entity_poly.type
_entity_poly.pdbx_seq_one_letter_code
_entity_poly.pdbx_strand_id
1 'polypeptide(L)'
;YELAAMWAACGRRVLVLTSTHILQPADGSFAADATAVHNLWQQGRYAVIGTPELSTGKLTAPPQDLYEALHLQADVILCEADGSRHHPCKVPAENEPVLLPDSDIVLAVAGMDALDNSLQQACQRPQLAAELLGCSLDSVIDEQMLAALLLSEQGARKNVGARTYYIVLNKCDLLKAAQQEEMLRLLVGAGMDEHRIWLRERGE
;
A
#
# COMPACT_ATOMS: atom_id res chain seq x y z
N TYR A 1 9.37 0.48 -1.34
CA TYR A 1 10.73 -0.13 -1.28
C TYR A 1 11.45 0.13 0.04
N GLU A 2 11.19 1.24 0.75
CA GLU A 2 11.86 1.58 2.02
C GLU A 2 11.66 0.52 3.10
N LEU A 3 10.43 0.04 3.32
CA LEU A 3 10.15 -1.04 4.25
C LEU A 3 10.92 -2.33 3.87
N ALA A 4 11.06 -2.62 2.57
CA ALA A 4 11.84 -3.75 2.09
C ALA A 4 13.33 -3.60 2.43
N ALA A 5 13.88 -2.40 2.21
CA ALA A 5 15.27 -2.09 2.53
C ALA A 5 15.55 -2.19 4.04
N MET A 6 14.65 -1.69 4.88
CA MET A 6 14.77 -1.78 6.35
C MET A 6 14.83 -3.23 6.83
N TRP A 7 13.97 -4.09 6.33
CA TRP A 7 13.97 -5.50 6.75
C TRP A 7 15.15 -6.27 6.19
N ALA A 8 15.58 -5.97 4.95
CA ALA A 8 16.81 -6.55 4.39
C ALA A 8 18.05 -6.14 5.22
N ALA A 9 18.12 -4.88 5.66
CA ALA A 9 19.19 -4.41 6.56
C ALA A 9 19.17 -5.12 7.93
N CYS A 10 18.01 -5.63 8.37
CA CYS A 10 17.89 -6.49 9.55
C CYS A 10 18.20 -7.97 9.26
N GLY A 11 18.77 -8.30 8.10
CA GLY A 11 19.17 -9.65 7.72
C GLY A 11 18.03 -10.56 7.25
N ARG A 12 16.85 -9.98 6.92
CA ARG A 12 15.70 -10.75 6.39
C ARG A 12 15.80 -10.92 4.88
N ARG A 13 15.45 -12.09 4.38
CA ARG A 13 15.27 -12.35 2.94
C ARG A 13 13.93 -11.76 2.52
N VAL A 14 13.98 -10.60 1.88
CA VAL A 14 12.78 -9.85 1.50
C VAL A 14 12.53 -9.99 0.01
N LEU A 15 11.30 -10.39 -0.34
CA LEU A 15 10.80 -10.45 -1.72
C LEU A 15 9.73 -9.37 -1.91
N VAL A 16 9.86 -8.57 -2.95
CA VAL A 16 8.87 -7.56 -3.33
C VAL A 16 8.28 -7.94 -4.68
N LEU A 17 6.96 -7.84 -4.80
CA LEU A 17 6.23 -8.11 -6.03
C LEU A 17 4.96 -7.27 -6.12
N THR A 18 4.22 -7.44 -7.19
CA THR A 18 2.90 -6.84 -7.36
C THR A 18 1.93 -7.86 -7.95
N SER A 19 0.68 -7.75 -7.58
CA SER A 19 -0.45 -8.38 -8.27
C SER A 19 -1.12 -7.46 -9.30
N THR A 20 -0.64 -6.22 -9.39
CA THR A 20 -1.10 -5.18 -10.33
C THR A 20 0.06 -4.65 -11.16
N HIS A 21 0.54 -3.43 -10.90
CA HIS A 21 1.67 -2.82 -11.61
C HIS A 21 2.48 -1.95 -10.65
N ILE A 22 3.80 -2.17 -10.58
CA ILE A 22 4.75 -1.29 -9.86
C ILE A 22 5.80 -0.74 -10.82
N LEU A 23 6.41 0.39 -10.49
CA LEU A 23 7.58 0.87 -11.22
C LEU A 23 8.74 -0.10 -10.98
N GLN A 24 9.48 -0.43 -12.05
CA GLN A 24 10.70 -1.20 -11.92
C GLN A 24 11.72 -0.37 -11.12
N PRO A 25 12.34 -0.95 -10.08
CA PRO A 25 13.31 -0.22 -9.27
C PRO A 25 14.57 0.09 -10.08
N ALA A 26 15.12 1.30 -9.89
CA ALA A 26 16.34 1.75 -10.55
C ALA A 26 17.63 1.42 -9.76
N ASP A 27 17.50 0.92 -8.53
CA ASP A 27 18.60 0.67 -7.60
C ASP A 27 19.30 -0.70 -7.81
N GLY A 28 18.90 -1.44 -8.85
CA GLY A 28 19.43 -2.77 -9.15
C GLY A 28 18.85 -3.89 -8.27
N SER A 29 17.73 -3.68 -7.59
CA SER A 29 17.04 -4.71 -6.81
C SER A 29 16.10 -5.59 -7.64
N PHE A 30 15.87 -5.30 -8.93
CA PHE A 30 15.12 -6.16 -9.84
C PHE A 30 15.87 -7.44 -10.12
N ALA A 31 15.20 -8.58 -10.00
CA ALA A 31 15.71 -9.91 -10.28
C ALA A 31 14.83 -10.64 -11.30
N ALA A 32 15.41 -11.08 -12.41
CA ALA A 32 14.69 -11.76 -13.47
C ALA A 32 14.51 -13.28 -13.22
N ASP A 33 15.29 -13.86 -12.32
CA ASP A 33 15.29 -15.28 -11.98
C ASP A 33 15.69 -15.54 -10.52
N ALA A 34 15.54 -16.79 -10.09
CA ALA A 34 15.84 -17.20 -8.71
C ALA A 34 17.31 -17.02 -8.33
N THR A 35 18.24 -17.17 -9.27
CA THR A 35 19.68 -16.99 -9.01
C THR A 35 19.98 -15.53 -8.68
N ALA A 36 19.40 -14.59 -9.44
CA ALA A 36 19.53 -13.17 -9.18
C ALA A 36 18.92 -12.78 -7.81
N VAL A 37 17.76 -13.35 -7.43
CA VAL A 37 17.15 -13.17 -6.10
C VAL A 37 18.11 -13.63 -4.99
N HIS A 38 18.65 -14.84 -5.09
CA HIS A 38 19.57 -15.36 -4.08
C HIS A 38 20.85 -14.51 -3.96
N ASN A 39 21.39 -14.01 -5.07
CA ASN A 39 22.55 -13.11 -5.06
C ASN A 39 22.25 -11.80 -4.32
N LEU A 40 21.07 -11.21 -4.50
CA LEU A 40 20.64 -10.01 -3.77
C LEU A 40 20.49 -10.29 -2.27
N TRP A 41 19.85 -11.40 -1.90
CA TRP A 41 19.72 -11.79 -0.49
C TRP A 41 21.06 -12.03 0.19
N GLN A 42 22.03 -12.68 -0.49
CA GLN A 42 23.40 -12.86 0.02
C GLN A 42 24.13 -11.53 0.24
N GLN A 43 23.78 -10.49 -0.50
CA GLN A 43 24.30 -9.13 -0.34
C GLN A 43 23.57 -8.32 0.75
N GLY A 44 22.60 -8.92 1.47
CA GLY A 44 21.78 -8.22 2.44
C GLY A 44 20.80 -7.22 1.81
N ARG A 45 20.41 -7.44 0.54
CA ARG A 45 19.49 -6.59 -0.22
C ARG A 45 18.14 -7.29 -0.38
N TYR A 46 17.06 -6.50 -0.52
CA TYR A 46 15.78 -7.03 -0.98
C TYR A 46 15.81 -7.34 -2.48
N ALA A 47 14.94 -8.23 -2.92
CA ALA A 47 14.78 -8.56 -4.33
C ALA A 47 13.36 -8.19 -4.80
N VAL A 48 13.25 -7.62 -6.00
CA VAL A 48 11.99 -7.32 -6.66
C VAL A 48 11.81 -8.25 -7.84
N ILE A 49 10.71 -8.98 -7.87
CA ILE A 49 10.36 -9.87 -9.01
C ILE A 49 9.09 -9.38 -9.70
N GLY A 50 9.00 -9.61 -10.98
CA GLY A 50 7.84 -9.24 -11.80
C GLY A 50 8.12 -9.44 -13.26
N THR A 51 7.10 -9.37 -14.10
CA THR A 51 7.23 -9.41 -15.56
C THR A 51 7.38 -7.99 -16.09
N PRO A 52 8.50 -7.63 -16.75
CA PRO A 52 8.70 -6.28 -17.28
C PRO A 52 7.71 -5.94 -18.39
N GLU A 53 7.07 -4.77 -18.27
CA GLU A 53 6.24 -4.18 -19.33
C GLU A 53 7.04 -3.05 -20.01
N LEU A 54 7.64 -3.37 -21.16
CA LEU A 54 8.60 -2.50 -21.84
C LEU A 54 8.01 -1.12 -22.25
N SER A 55 6.70 -1.05 -22.48
CA SER A 55 6.04 0.18 -22.90
C SER A 55 5.87 1.22 -21.80
N THR A 56 5.87 0.79 -20.53
CA THR A 56 5.57 1.63 -19.36
C THR A 56 6.71 1.75 -18.38
N GLY A 57 7.74 0.89 -18.50
CA GLY A 57 8.82 0.77 -17.49
C GLY A 57 8.35 0.19 -16.16
N LYS A 58 7.20 -0.48 -16.15
CA LYS A 58 6.62 -1.12 -14.97
C LYS A 58 6.86 -2.62 -14.97
N LEU A 59 6.61 -3.21 -13.82
CA LEU A 59 6.50 -4.66 -13.62
C LEU A 59 5.03 -5.00 -13.37
N THR A 60 4.58 -6.09 -13.97
CA THR A 60 3.32 -6.78 -13.62
C THR A 60 3.63 -7.98 -12.72
N ALA A 61 2.61 -8.79 -12.39
CA ALA A 61 2.80 -9.98 -11.58
C ALA A 61 3.97 -10.85 -12.10
N PRO A 62 4.75 -11.46 -11.19
CA PRO A 62 5.83 -12.35 -11.58
C PRO A 62 5.30 -13.62 -12.25
N PRO A 63 6.13 -14.33 -13.03
CA PRO A 63 5.81 -15.68 -13.46
C PRO A 63 5.52 -16.59 -12.26
N GLN A 64 4.49 -17.44 -12.40
CA GLN A 64 4.00 -18.26 -11.29
C GLN A 64 5.07 -19.23 -10.77
N ASP A 65 5.81 -19.85 -11.66
CA ASP A 65 6.91 -20.76 -11.34
C ASP A 65 8.04 -20.08 -10.54
N LEU A 66 8.36 -18.83 -10.88
CA LEU A 66 9.34 -18.04 -10.13
C LEU A 66 8.84 -17.71 -8.73
N TYR A 67 7.56 -17.32 -8.60
CA TYR A 67 6.96 -17.05 -7.28
C TYR A 67 6.95 -18.32 -6.42
N GLU A 68 6.48 -19.45 -6.97
CA GLU A 68 6.42 -20.74 -6.27
C GLU A 68 7.79 -21.23 -5.82
N ALA A 69 8.85 -20.99 -6.61
CA ALA A 69 10.20 -21.35 -6.25
C ALA A 69 10.76 -20.54 -5.07
N LEU A 70 10.27 -19.33 -4.82
CA LEU A 70 10.86 -18.37 -3.90
C LEU A 70 10.05 -18.07 -2.65
N HIS A 71 8.71 -18.17 -2.71
CA HIS A 71 7.84 -17.68 -1.64
C HIS A 71 8.08 -18.36 -0.28
N LEU A 72 8.37 -19.66 -0.26
CA LEU A 72 8.72 -20.39 0.96
C LEU A 72 10.14 -20.13 1.47
N GLN A 73 10.98 -19.50 0.66
CA GLN A 73 12.36 -19.18 1.02
C GLN A 73 12.48 -17.75 1.57
N ALA A 74 11.55 -16.87 1.24
CA ALA A 74 11.51 -15.50 1.76
C ALA A 74 11.07 -15.49 3.22
N ASP A 75 11.70 -14.64 4.03
CA ASP A 75 11.25 -14.39 5.40
C ASP A 75 10.10 -13.35 5.41
N VAL A 76 10.05 -12.50 4.37
CA VAL A 76 9.05 -11.45 4.20
C VAL A 76 8.71 -11.30 2.72
N ILE A 77 7.42 -11.24 2.41
CA ILE A 77 6.92 -10.92 1.07
C ILE A 77 6.09 -9.64 1.16
N LEU A 78 6.45 -8.64 0.35
CA LEU A 78 5.72 -7.40 0.20
C LEU A 78 5.07 -7.37 -1.18
N CYS A 79 3.74 -7.31 -1.23
CA CYS A 79 2.99 -7.27 -2.48
C CYS A 79 2.19 -5.96 -2.60
N GLU A 80 2.42 -5.20 -3.69
CA GLU A 80 1.50 -4.12 -4.05
C GLU A 80 0.26 -4.72 -4.71
N ALA A 81 -0.87 -4.65 -4.01
CA ALA A 81 -2.13 -5.25 -4.42
C ALA A 81 -3.12 -4.24 -5.03
N ASP A 82 -2.87 -2.95 -4.89
CA ASP A 82 -3.81 -1.90 -5.29
C ASP A 82 -3.16 -0.52 -5.43
N GLY A 83 -2.61 -0.20 -6.61
CA GLY A 83 -2.00 1.11 -6.90
C GLY A 83 -3.02 2.25 -7.00
N SER A 84 -2.68 3.43 -6.49
CA SER A 84 -3.55 4.62 -6.45
C SER A 84 -3.29 5.63 -7.60
N ARG A 85 -2.41 5.33 -8.54
CA ARG A 85 -2.00 6.26 -9.63
C ARG A 85 -1.56 7.62 -9.11
N HIS A 86 -0.79 7.63 -8.02
CA HIS A 86 -0.27 8.81 -7.33
C HIS A 86 -1.33 9.67 -6.59
N HIS A 87 -2.60 9.24 -6.53
CA HIS A 87 -3.57 9.92 -5.67
C HIS A 87 -3.35 9.55 -4.20
N PRO A 88 -3.53 10.50 -3.27
CA PRO A 88 -3.29 10.25 -1.85
C PRO A 88 -4.32 9.30 -1.21
N CYS A 89 -5.52 9.17 -1.77
CA CYS A 89 -6.50 8.18 -1.34
C CYS A 89 -7.18 7.50 -2.52
N LYS A 90 -7.92 6.42 -2.25
CA LYS A 90 -8.53 5.57 -3.27
C LYS A 90 -9.74 4.81 -2.73
N VAL A 91 -10.70 4.53 -3.60
CA VAL A 91 -11.68 3.46 -3.42
C VAL A 91 -11.41 2.36 -4.45
N PRO A 92 -11.23 1.08 -4.00
CA PRO A 92 -10.95 -0.04 -4.90
C PRO A 92 -12.09 -0.29 -5.90
N ALA A 93 -11.75 -0.71 -7.12
CA ALA A 93 -12.72 -1.18 -8.10
C ALA A 93 -13.31 -2.54 -7.69
N GLU A 94 -14.28 -3.07 -8.44
CA GLU A 94 -14.97 -4.32 -8.13
C GLU A 94 -14.00 -5.49 -7.92
N ASN A 95 -12.98 -5.60 -8.76
CA ASN A 95 -11.94 -6.65 -8.75
C ASN A 95 -10.67 -6.29 -7.99
N GLU A 96 -10.66 -5.18 -7.24
CA GLU A 96 -9.53 -4.72 -6.41
C GLU A 96 -9.92 -4.73 -4.91
N PRO A 97 -8.95 -4.79 -4.00
CA PRO A 97 -7.54 -5.14 -4.21
C PRO A 97 -7.37 -6.63 -4.56
N VAL A 98 -6.28 -6.94 -5.30
CA VAL A 98 -5.88 -8.33 -5.63
C VAL A 98 -4.86 -8.78 -4.59
N LEU A 99 -5.36 -9.18 -3.42
CA LEU A 99 -4.52 -9.67 -2.32
C LEU A 99 -4.02 -11.09 -2.62
N LEU A 100 -2.78 -11.39 -2.24
CA LEU A 100 -2.28 -12.77 -2.28
C LEU A 100 -3.11 -13.62 -1.29
N PRO A 101 -3.47 -14.87 -1.65
CA PRO A 101 -4.31 -15.72 -0.80
C PRO A 101 -3.76 -15.94 0.60
N ASP A 102 -2.45 -16.07 0.73
CA ASP A 102 -1.68 -16.36 1.93
C ASP A 102 -1.13 -15.12 2.66
N SER A 103 -1.60 -13.92 2.29
CA SER A 103 -1.22 -12.70 3.01
C SER A 103 -1.72 -12.73 4.46
N ASP A 104 -0.82 -12.47 5.41
CA ASP A 104 -1.14 -12.36 6.84
C ASP A 104 -1.63 -10.96 7.22
N ILE A 105 -1.09 -9.95 6.54
CA ILE A 105 -1.23 -8.54 6.89
C ILE A 105 -1.63 -7.73 5.66
N VAL A 106 -2.54 -6.78 5.85
CA VAL A 106 -2.88 -5.76 4.87
C VAL A 106 -2.53 -4.38 5.42
N LEU A 107 -1.74 -3.63 4.67
CA LEU A 107 -1.40 -2.24 4.97
C LEU A 107 -2.22 -1.33 4.05
N ALA A 108 -3.18 -0.58 4.60
CA ALA A 108 -3.86 0.48 3.88
C ALA A 108 -3.10 1.79 4.04
N VAL A 109 -2.66 2.36 2.93
CA VAL A 109 -1.86 3.59 2.94
C VAL A 109 -2.69 4.74 2.40
N ALA A 110 -2.82 5.83 3.17
CA ALA A 110 -3.40 7.08 2.73
C ALA A 110 -2.42 8.23 2.91
N GLY A 111 -2.29 9.08 1.88
CA GLY A 111 -1.53 10.33 1.99
C GLY A 111 -2.37 11.40 2.69
N MET A 112 -1.79 12.04 3.69
CA MET A 112 -2.48 13.11 4.42
C MET A 112 -2.65 14.38 3.59
N ASP A 113 -2.00 14.46 2.44
CA ASP A 113 -2.28 15.45 1.40
C ASP A 113 -3.63 15.23 0.67
N ALA A 114 -4.43 14.24 1.08
CA ALA A 114 -5.83 14.14 0.69
C ALA A 114 -6.69 15.21 1.36
N LEU A 115 -6.39 15.56 2.60
CA LEU A 115 -7.16 16.53 3.38
C LEU A 115 -7.13 17.92 2.72
N ASP A 116 -8.19 18.69 2.92
CA ASP A 116 -8.39 20.03 2.37
C ASP A 116 -8.44 20.09 0.82
N ASN A 117 -8.45 18.92 0.12
CA ASN A 117 -8.64 18.81 -1.33
C ASN A 117 -10.00 18.17 -1.65
N SER A 118 -10.56 18.47 -2.84
CA SER A 118 -11.80 17.82 -3.26
C SER A 118 -11.61 16.33 -3.57
N LEU A 119 -12.67 15.53 -3.44
CA LEU A 119 -12.66 14.12 -3.85
C LEU A 119 -12.18 13.95 -5.29
N GLN A 120 -12.63 14.85 -6.18
CA GLN A 120 -12.25 14.83 -7.59
C GLN A 120 -10.73 14.95 -7.80
N GLN A 121 -10.03 15.70 -6.94
CA GLN A 121 -8.59 15.96 -7.05
C GLN A 121 -7.74 14.92 -6.33
N ALA A 122 -8.18 14.49 -5.15
CA ALA A 122 -7.35 13.69 -4.24
C ALA A 122 -7.65 12.19 -4.26
N CYS A 123 -8.81 11.76 -4.77
CA CYS A 123 -9.19 10.36 -4.70
C CYS A 123 -9.12 9.68 -6.08
N GLN A 124 -8.45 8.56 -6.15
CA GLN A 124 -8.58 7.68 -7.31
C GLN A 124 -9.96 7.01 -7.28
N ARG A 125 -10.74 7.15 -8.37
CA ARG A 125 -12.16 6.78 -8.50
C ARG A 125 -13.05 7.61 -7.56
N PRO A 126 -13.04 8.93 -7.74
CA PRO A 126 -13.79 9.83 -6.87
C PRO A 126 -15.30 9.59 -6.91
N GLN A 127 -15.82 9.01 -8.01
CA GLN A 127 -17.25 8.65 -8.12
C GLN A 127 -17.63 7.57 -7.10
N LEU A 128 -16.81 6.52 -6.97
CA LEU A 128 -17.03 5.47 -5.97
C LEU A 128 -16.90 6.00 -4.55
N ALA A 129 -15.96 6.94 -4.32
CA ALA A 129 -15.81 7.58 -3.02
C ALA A 129 -17.02 8.47 -2.68
N ALA A 130 -17.51 9.25 -3.64
CA ALA A 130 -18.69 10.09 -3.45
C ALA A 130 -19.95 9.26 -3.17
N GLU A 131 -20.13 8.12 -3.86
CA GLU A 131 -21.23 7.19 -3.61
C GLU A 131 -21.12 6.58 -2.20
N LEU A 132 -19.93 6.10 -1.80
CA LEU A 132 -19.71 5.52 -0.48
C LEU A 132 -19.94 6.52 0.65
N LEU A 133 -19.53 7.78 0.46
CA LEU A 133 -19.64 8.83 1.46
C LEU A 133 -20.98 9.60 1.42
N GLY A 134 -21.80 9.39 0.38
CA GLY A 134 -23.05 10.12 0.19
C GLY A 134 -22.86 11.62 -0.06
N CYS A 135 -21.80 12.03 -0.77
CA CYS A 135 -21.44 13.42 -1.01
C CYS A 135 -21.15 13.70 -2.50
N SER A 136 -20.79 14.95 -2.84
CA SER A 136 -20.44 15.34 -4.20
C SER A 136 -18.95 15.17 -4.51
N LEU A 137 -18.58 15.17 -5.80
CA LEU A 137 -17.19 15.12 -6.23
C LEU A 137 -16.36 16.34 -5.79
N ASP A 138 -17.04 17.48 -5.63
CA ASP A 138 -16.42 18.75 -5.21
C ASP A 138 -16.34 18.87 -3.66
N SER A 139 -16.88 17.87 -2.92
CA SER A 139 -16.77 17.86 -1.46
C SER A 139 -15.31 17.80 -1.05
N VAL A 140 -14.92 18.71 -0.15
CA VAL A 140 -13.57 18.77 0.41
C VAL A 140 -13.42 17.65 1.43
N ILE A 141 -12.36 16.87 1.29
CA ILE A 141 -12.07 15.75 2.17
C ILE A 141 -11.63 16.30 3.54
N ASP A 142 -12.36 15.94 4.56
CA ASP A 142 -12.02 16.14 5.96
C ASP A 142 -11.54 14.81 6.60
N GLU A 143 -11.15 14.89 7.87
CA GLU A 143 -10.66 13.75 8.63
C GLU A 143 -11.73 12.65 8.78
N GLN A 144 -13.02 13.03 8.89
CA GLN A 144 -14.12 12.06 9.01
C GLN A 144 -14.32 11.29 7.71
N MET A 145 -14.31 11.98 6.57
CA MET A 145 -14.42 11.36 5.25
C MET A 145 -13.25 10.40 4.98
N LEU A 146 -12.01 10.83 5.28
CA LEU A 146 -10.83 9.99 5.07
C LEU A 146 -10.85 8.77 5.99
N ALA A 147 -11.20 8.93 7.26
CA ALA A 147 -11.37 7.82 8.19
C ALA A 147 -12.46 6.83 7.71
N ALA A 148 -13.59 7.33 7.20
CA ALA A 148 -14.65 6.50 6.65
C ALA A 148 -14.17 5.67 5.44
N LEU A 149 -13.38 6.26 4.53
CA LEU A 149 -12.78 5.53 3.39
C LEU A 149 -11.82 4.42 3.87
N LEU A 150 -11.01 4.71 4.90
CA LEU A 150 -10.04 3.75 5.45
C LEU A 150 -10.71 2.60 6.21
N LEU A 151 -11.84 2.82 6.84
CA LEU A 151 -12.54 1.83 7.67
C LEU A 151 -13.61 1.04 6.92
N SER A 152 -14.03 1.50 5.75
CA SER A 152 -15.12 0.87 4.99
C SER A 152 -14.70 -0.44 4.34
N GLU A 153 -15.56 -1.46 4.45
CA GLU A 153 -15.47 -2.74 3.70
C GLU A 153 -15.69 -2.56 2.18
N GLN A 154 -16.17 -1.40 1.74
CA GLN A 154 -16.23 -0.99 0.34
C GLN A 154 -15.06 -0.07 -0.04
N GLY A 155 -14.33 0.43 0.95
CA GLY A 155 -13.13 1.26 0.84
C GLY A 155 -11.86 0.43 1.04
N ALA A 156 -10.93 0.96 1.83
CA ALA A 156 -9.60 0.37 2.02
C ALA A 156 -9.60 -0.98 2.77
N ARG A 157 -10.68 -1.34 3.48
CA ARG A 157 -10.83 -2.66 4.11
C ARG A 157 -11.42 -3.74 3.19
N LYS A 158 -11.67 -3.42 1.94
CA LYS A 158 -12.24 -4.39 0.99
C LYS A 158 -11.33 -5.62 0.84
N ASN A 159 -11.93 -6.79 0.87
CA ASN A 159 -11.26 -8.11 0.76
C ASN A 159 -10.24 -8.42 1.87
N VAL A 160 -10.14 -7.62 2.94
CA VAL A 160 -9.21 -7.89 4.06
C VAL A 160 -9.56 -9.20 4.76
N GLY A 161 -10.83 -9.48 5.00
CA GLY A 161 -11.27 -10.70 5.66
C GLY A 161 -10.69 -10.85 7.06
N ALA A 162 -10.12 -12.03 7.37
CA ALA A 162 -9.51 -12.33 8.67
C ALA A 162 -8.06 -11.86 8.83
N ARG A 163 -7.48 -11.21 7.81
CA ARG A 163 -6.10 -10.72 7.85
C ARG A 163 -5.94 -9.60 8.86
N THR A 164 -4.74 -9.46 9.41
CA THR A 164 -4.43 -8.32 10.27
C THR A 164 -4.38 -7.04 9.44
N TYR A 165 -5.17 -6.04 9.84
CA TYR A 165 -5.31 -4.78 9.13
C TYR A 165 -4.55 -3.66 9.84
N TYR A 166 -3.69 -2.97 9.12
CA TYR A 166 -2.97 -1.77 9.56
C TYR A 166 -3.31 -0.58 8.67
N ILE A 167 -3.31 0.61 9.27
CA ILE A 167 -3.46 1.89 8.57
C ILE A 167 -2.13 2.62 8.64
N VAL A 168 -1.65 3.10 7.50
CA VAL A 168 -0.48 3.96 7.39
C VAL A 168 -0.93 5.34 6.91
N LEU A 169 -0.86 6.32 7.79
CA LEU A 169 -1.10 7.72 7.48
C LEU A 169 0.24 8.32 7.03
N ASN A 170 0.41 8.45 5.72
CA ASN A 170 1.66 8.90 5.11
C ASN A 170 1.66 10.42 4.91
N LYS A 171 2.82 11.07 4.94
CA LYS A 171 3.00 12.52 4.80
C LYS A 171 2.38 13.31 5.95
N CYS A 172 2.47 12.78 7.17
CA CYS A 172 1.92 13.44 8.36
C CYS A 172 2.60 14.79 8.67
N ASP A 173 3.81 15.02 8.17
CA ASP A 173 4.52 16.31 8.21
C ASP A 173 3.76 17.47 7.52
N LEU A 174 2.77 17.17 6.69
CA LEU A 174 1.91 18.17 6.05
C LEU A 174 0.75 18.65 6.94
N LEU A 175 0.47 17.92 8.02
CA LEU A 175 -0.66 18.19 8.90
C LEU A 175 -0.26 19.05 10.11
N LYS A 176 -1.23 19.83 10.59
CA LYS A 176 -1.16 20.41 11.93
C LYS A 176 -1.35 19.29 12.98
N ALA A 177 -0.75 19.44 14.16
CA ALA A 177 -0.88 18.48 15.24
C ALA A 177 -2.35 18.14 15.56
N ALA A 178 -3.24 19.13 15.56
CA ALA A 178 -4.67 18.92 15.79
C ALA A 178 -5.35 18.01 14.75
N GLN A 179 -4.92 18.04 13.49
CA GLN A 179 -5.45 17.16 12.43
C GLN A 179 -4.94 15.72 12.61
N GLN A 180 -3.69 15.54 13.02
CA GLN A 180 -3.13 14.21 13.34
C GLN A 180 -3.87 13.59 14.54
N GLU A 181 -4.09 14.37 15.60
CA GLU A 181 -4.84 13.93 16.78
C GLU A 181 -6.27 13.56 16.43
N GLU A 182 -6.93 14.35 15.59
CA GLU A 182 -8.32 14.09 15.15
C GLU A 182 -8.39 12.80 14.32
N MET A 183 -7.45 12.56 13.37
CA MET A 183 -7.39 11.30 12.63
C MET A 183 -7.23 10.09 13.56
N LEU A 184 -6.32 10.16 14.53
CA LEU A 184 -6.13 9.09 15.52
C LEU A 184 -7.40 8.87 16.34
N ARG A 185 -8.01 9.96 16.84
CA ARG A 185 -9.25 9.91 17.63
C ARG A 185 -10.38 9.22 16.86
N LEU A 186 -10.56 9.55 15.58
CA LEU A 186 -11.59 8.97 14.72
C LEU A 186 -11.36 7.47 14.47
N LEU A 187 -10.13 7.08 14.13
CA LEU A 187 -9.79 5.69 13.84
C LEU A 187 -9.89 4.81 15.10
N VAL A 188 -9.35 5.26 16.23
CA VAL A 188 -9.42 4.54 17.52
C VAL A 188 -10.86 4.50 18.03
N GLY A 189 -11.60 5.62 17.93
CA GLY A 189 -13.01 5.71 18.31
C GLY A 189 -13.91 4.76 17.50
N ALA A 190 -13.52 4.41 16.29
CA ALA A 190 -14.18 3.41 15.45
C ALA A 190 -13.72 1.95 15.72
N GLY A 191 -12.87 1.74 16.74
CA GLY A 191 -12.44 0.40 17.18
C GLY A 191 -11.12 -0.09 16.57
N MET A 192 -10.36 0.77 15.88
CA MET A 192 -9.00 0.41 15.48
C MET A 192 -8.07 0.37 16.72
N ASP A 193 -7.22 -0.65 16.77
CA ASP A 193 -6.13 -0.71 17.74
C ASP A 193 -5.09 0.38 17.38
N GLU A 194 -4.76 1.25 18.34
CA GLU A 194 -3.80 2.35 18.13
C GLU A 194 -2.44 1.84 17.63
N HIS A 195 -1.99 0.67 18.11
CA HIS A 195 -0.74 0.04 17.66
C HIS A 195 -0.76 -0.43 16.20
N ARG A 196 -1.92 -0.39 15.54
CA ARG A 196 -2.10 -0.71 14.12
C ARG A 196 -2.29 0.53 13.27
N ILE A 197 -2.06 1.72 13.81
CA ILE A 197 -2.08 2.99 13.08
C ILE A 197 -0.68 3.57 13.10
N TRP A 198 -0.08 3.72 11.93
CA TRP A 198 1.27 4.25 11.79
C TRP A 198 1.24 5.63 11.17
N LEU A 199 1.82 6.60 11.86
CA LEU A 199 2.07 7.94 11.34
C LEU A 199 3.45 7.94 10.70
N ARG A 200 3.54 8.45 9.47
CA ARG A 200 4.79 8.50 8.72
C ARG A 200 4.99 9.88 8.09
N GLU A 201 6.19 10.41 8.22
CA GLU A 201 6.63 11.63 7.57
C GLU A 201 7.26 11.35 6.20
N ARG A 202 7.42 12.39 5.35
CA ARG A 202 8.11 12.25 4.07
C ARG A 202 9.60 12.07 4.30
N GLY A 203 10.20 11.04 3.69
CA GLY A 203 11.64 10.80 3.74
C GLY A 203 12.14 10.01 4.96
N GLU A 204 11.22 9.41 5.74
CA GLU A 204 11.53 8.41 6.76
C GLU A 204 11.43 6.97 6.24
#